data_b8e0c87d90bf51ad6f6ab6b24893e65e
#
_entry.id   b8e0c87d90bf51ad6f6ab6b24893e65e
#
_cell.length_a   1.000
_cell.length_b   1.000
_cell.length_c   1.000
_cell.angle_alpha   90.00
_cell.angle_beta   90.00
_cell.angle_gamma   90.00
#
_symmetry.space_group_name_H-M   'P 1'
#
loop_
_entity.id
_entity.type
_entity.pdbx_description
1 polymer ?
#
loop_
_entity_poly.entity_id
_entity_poly.type
_entity_poly.pdbx_seq_one_letter_code
_entity_poly.pdbx_strand_id
1 'polypeptide(L)'
;MVTSKNLTYRLLTLGVRLVFIKSILTGLAVYWFALARCPRSMLNSLRSSIFTFLWGKSDGHQRYHLANWKTVSSPIEFGGWDIKNLEWFGISLVLKSMWQLLTGNGIWSPFIAHKYLKNRPLEDWIRARNFTVIGTSYFWNGFIRILSWITCKLG
;
A
#
# COMPACT_ATOMS: atom_id res chain seq x y z
N MET A 1 1.29 27.49 -26.92
CA MET A 1 2.34 26.79 -26.18
C MET A 1 1.76 25.46 -25.70
N VAL A 2 1.88 24.41 -26.52
CA VAL A 2 1.32 23.08 -26.18
C VAL A 2 2.24 22.48 -25.13
N THR A 3 1.75 22.39 -23.92
CA THR A 3 2.51 21.91 -22.76
C THR A 3 2.99 20.48 -23.01
N SER A 4 4.26 20.23 -22.76
CA SER A 4 4.96 18.93 -22.97
C SER A 4 4.25 17.73 -22.34
N LYS A 5 3.35 17.96 -21.39
CA LYS A 5 2.50 16.94 -20.76
C LYS A 5 1.51 16.25 -21.71
N ASN A 6 1.06 16.95 -22.77
CA ASN A 6 0.14 16.36 -23.74
C ASN A 6 0.82 15.46 -24.77
N LEU A 7 2.10 15.65 -25.05
CA LEU A 7 2.86 14.81 -25.99
C LEU A 7 3.09 13.39 -25.43
N THR A 8 3.42 13.27 -24.15
CA THR A 8 3.68 11.97 -23.52
C THR A 8 2.45 11.06 -23.51
N TYR A 9 1.26 11.62 -23.34
CA TYR A 9 0.01 10.82 -23.38
C TYR A 9 -0.34 10.33 -24.79
N ARG A 10 0.06 11.02 -25.84
CA ARG A 10 -0.20 10.63 -27.24
C ARG A 10 0.75 9.54 -27.74
N LEU A 11 1.98 9.51 -27.22
CA LEU A 11 3.03 8.60 -27.68
C LEU A 11 3.01 7.24 -26.97
N LEU A 12 2.43 7.15 -25.76
CA LEU A 12 2.39 5.92 -24.99
C LEU A 12 1.13 5.12 -25.27
N THR A 13 1.29 3.90 -25.77
CA THR A 13 0.18 2.94 -25.88
C THR A 13 -0.36 2.55 -24.52
N LEU A 14 -1.58 2.04 -24.44
CA LEU A 14 -2.21 1.62 -23.18
C LEU A 14 -1.35 0.58 -22.43
N GLY A 15 -0.76 -0.37 -23.17
CA GLY A 15 0.12 -1.39 -22.59
C GLY A 15 1.35 -0.81 -21.93
N VAL A 16 2.01 0.16 -22.58
CA VAL A 16 3.18 0.83 -22.00
C VAL A 16 2.81 1.62 -20.76
N ARG A 17 1.66 2.30 -20.75
CA ARG A 17 1.16 2.98 -19.54
C ARG A 17 0.92 2.01 -18.39
N LEU A 18 0.35 0.84 -18.69
CA LEU A 18 0.11 -0.21 -17.70
C LEU A 18 1.40 -0.72 -17.08
N VAL A 19 2.41 -1.02 -17.90
CA VAL A 19 3.74 -1.47 -17.43
C VAL A 19 4.39 -0.38 -16.56
N PHE A 20 4.29 0.87 -16.98
CA PHE A 20 4.83 2.00 -16.22
C PHE A 20 4.15 2.17 -14.86
N ILE A 21 2.82 2.08 -14.80
CA ILE A 21 2.07 2.10 -13.54
C ILE A 21 2.52 0.95 -12.63
N LYS A 22 2.58 -0.28 -13.15
CA LYS A 22 3.02 -1.43 -12.37
C LYS A 22 4.42 -1.25 -11.81
N SER A 23 5.35 -0.77 -12.61
CA SER A 23 6.74 -0.52 -12.18
C SER A 23 6.82 0.53 -11.09
N ILE A 24 6.15 1.67 -11.24
CA ILE A 24 6.13 2.74 -10.24
C ILE A 24 5.47 2.28 -8.94
N LEU A 25 4.29 1.65 -9.04
CA LEU A 25 3.58 1.17 -7.84
C LEU A 25 4.37 0.09 -7.11
N THR A 26 5.07 -0.77 -7.83
CA THR A 26 5.89 -1.80 -7.19
C THR A 26 7.12 -1.21 -6.53
N GLY A 27 7.79 -0.24 -7.19
CA GLY A 27 9.02 0.35 -6.68
C GLY A 27 8.79 1.33 -5.53
N LEU A 28 7.98 2.36 -5.75
CA LEU A 28 7.80 3.45 -4.77
C LEU A 28 6.87 3.06 -3.63
N ALA A 29 5.78 2.33 -3.92
CA ALA A 29 4.79 2.00 -2.91
C ALA A 29 5.34 1.11 -1.80
N VAL A 30 6.30 0.23 -2.10
CA VAL A 30 6.93 -0.66 -1.10
C VAL A 30 7.53 0.15 0.04
N TYR A 31 8.30 1.18 -0.28
CA TYR A 31 8.99 2.00 0.73
C TYR A 31 8.00 2.79 1.60
N TRP A 32 7.02 3.43 0.99
CA TRP A 32 6.04 4.22 1.71
C TRP A 32 5.13 3.38 2.60
N PHE A 33 4.62 2.26 2.07
CA PHE A 33 3.72 1.38 2.82
C PHE A 33 4.44 0.55 3.87
N ALA A 34 5.74 0.30 3.71
CA ALA A 34 6.55 -0.36 4.74
C ALA A 34 6.81 0.53 5.95
N LEU A 35 6.87 1.86 5.74
CA LEU A 35 7.17 2.83 6.81
C LEU A 35 5.93 3.35 7.53
N ALA A 36 4.79 3.43 6.83
CA ALA A 36 3.58 3.99 7.42
C ALA A 36 2.31 3.50 6.71
N ARG A 37 1.23 3.38 7.48
CA ARG A 37 -0.09 3.15 6.90
C ARG A 37 -0.53 4.39 6.12
N CYS A 38 -0.72 4.23 4.82
CA CYS A 38 -1.17 5.32 3.96
C CYS A 38 -2.61 5.74 4.30
N PRO A 39 -2.90 7.03 4.51
CA PRO A 39 -4.25 7.51 4.71
C PRO A 39 -5.15 7.22 3.50
N ARG A 40 -6.44 6.96 3.74
CA ARG A 40 -7.41 6.67 2.66
C ARG A 40 -7.51 7.80 1.63
N SER A 41 -7.41 9.05 2.06
CA SER A 41 -7.41 10.21 1.17
C SER A 41 -6.26 10.13 0.15
N MET A 42 -5.07 9.76 0.60
CA MET A 42 -3.88 9.62 -0.24
C MET A 42 -4.02 8.43 -1.21
N LEU A 43 -4.58 7.31 -0.75
CA LEU A 43 -4.89 6.15 -1.61
C LEU A 43 -5.87 6.50 -2.71
N ASN A 44 -6.91 7.27 -2.40
CA ASN A 44 -7.89 7.72 -3.38
C ASN A 44 -7.28 8.71 -4.37
N SER A 45 -6.42 9.61 -3.93
CA SER A 45 -5.68 10.53 -4.79
C SER A 45 -4.75 9.77 -5.75
N LEU A 46 -4.04 8.76 -5.25
CA LEU A 46 -3.20 7.88 -6.08
C LEU A 46 -4.03 7.10 -7.10
N ARG A 47 -5.16 6.52 -6.70
CA ARG A 47 -6.09 5.84 -7.62
C ARG A 47 -6.55 6.79 -8.73
N SER A 48 -6.97 7.99 -8.37
CA SER A 48 -7.39 9.01 -9.35
C SER A 48 -6.26 9.36 -10.33
N SER A 49 -5.04 9.53 -9.82
CA SER A 49 -3.86 9.80 -10.66
C SER A 49 -3.54 8.64 -11.61
N ILE A 50 -3.63 7.39 -11.12
CA ILE A 50 -3.45 6.19 -11.94
C ILE A 50 -4.49 6.13 -13.05
N PHE A 51 -5.76 6.36 -12.74
CA PHE A 51 -6.83 6.37 -13.74
C PHE A 51 -6.64 7.49 -14.75
N THR A 52 -6.28 8.68 -14.31
CA THR A 52 -6.00 9.81 -15.20
C THR A 52 -4.83 9.50 -16.13
N PHE A 53 -3.78 8.84 -15.63
CA PHE A 53 -2.65 8.44 -16.45
C PHE A 53 -3.00 7.31 -17.42
N LEU A 54 -3.76 6.30 -16.97
CA LEU A 54 -4.13 5.14 -17.77
C LEU A 54 -5.02 5.52 -18.96
N TRP A 55 -6.09 6.26 -18.69
CA TRP A 55 -7.10 6.61 -19.69
C TRP A 55 -6.75 7.89 -20.46
N GLY A 56 -5.89 8.72 -19.91
CA GLY A 56 -5.46 10.00 -20.49
C GLY A 56 -6.56 11.07 -20.46
N LYS A 57 -6.14 12.32 -20.53
CA LYS A 57 -7.02 13.44 -20.89
C LYS A 57 -6.82 13.74 -22.36
N SER A 58 -7.86 13.74 -23.18
CA SER A 58 -7.84 14.26 -24.54
C SER A 58 -8.57 15.59 -24.56
N ASP A 59 -7.87 16.66 -24.92
CA ASP A 59 -8.43 17.97 -25.29
C ASP A 59 -9.52 18.55 -24.35
N GLY A 60 -9.26 18.52 -23.04
CA GLY A 60 -10.18 19.09 -22.05
C GLY A 60 -11.35 18.20 -21.63
N HIS A 61 -11.64 17.15 -22.35
CA HIS A 61 -12.68 16.18 -22.01
C HIS A 61 -12.12 15.00 -21.23
N GLN A 62 -12.79 14.65 -20.14
CA GLN A 62 -12.48 13.47 -19.36
C GLN A 62 -12.88 12.23 -20.19
N ARG A 63 -11.92 11.38 -20.55
CA ARG A 63 -12.24 10.14 -21.24
C ARG A 63 -13.02 9.21 -20.32
N TYR A 64 -13.98 8.48 -20.90
CA TYR A 64 -14.71 7.46 -20.16
C TYR A 64 -13.74 6.38 -19.64
N HIS A 65 -13.88 6.01 -18.38
CA HIS A 65 -13.16 4.89 -17.81
C HIS A 65 -13.74 3.58 -18.39
N LEU A 66 -12.98 2.88 -19.20
CA LEU A 66 -13.40 1.62 -19.82
C LEU A 66 -13.51 0.46 -18.84
N ALA A 67 -12.83 0.56 -17.69
CA ALA A 67 -12.90 -0.42 -16.63
C ALA A 67 -12.89 0.27 -15.25
N ASN A 68 -13.56 -0.35 -14.28
CA ASN A 68 -13.56 0.13 -12.91
C ASN A 68 -12.29 -0.35 -12.18
N TRP A 69 -12.02 0.23 -10.98
CA TRP A 69 -10.84 -0.13 -10.17
C TRP A 69 -10.80 -1.62 -9.84
N LYS A 70 -11.95 -2.22 -9.54
CA LYS A 70 -12.04 -3.64 -9.20
C LYS A 70 -11.53 -4.52 -10.34
N THR A 71 -11.95 -4.26 -11.56
CA THR A 71 -11.48 -4.99 -12.75
C THR A 71 -9.98 -4.78 -12.99
N VAL A 72 -9.52 -3.52 -12.91
CA VAL A 72 -8.12 -3.18 -13.17
C VAL A 72 -7.19 -3.78 -12.11
N SER A 73 -7.65 -3.90 -10.85
CA SER A 73 -6.87 -4.47 -9.74
C SER A 73 -7.05 -5.99 -9.54
N SER A 74 -7.91 -6.62 -10.33
CA SER A 74 -8.06 -8.08 -10.27
C SER A 74 -6.86 -8.78 -10.93
N PRO A 75 -6.50 -10.00 -10.49
CA PRO A 75 -5.49 -10.83 -11.13
C PRO A 75 -5.84 -11.13 -12.60
N ILE A 76 -4.82 -11.38 -13.43
CA ILE A 76 -4.99 -11.69 -14.86
C ILE A 76 -5.84 -12.96 -15.04
N GLU A 77 -5.70 -13.94 -14.17
CA GLU A 77 -6.45 -15.20 -14.16
C GLU A 77 -7.97 -14.99 -14.09
N PHE A 78 -8.40 -13.88 -13.46
CA PHE A 78 -9.81 -13.49 -13.35
C PHE A 78 -10.21 -12.39 -14.34
N GLY A 79 -9.44 -12.23 -15.42
CA GLY A 79 -9.72 -11.20 -16.44
C GLY A 79 -9.34 -9.78 -16.02
N GLY A 80 -8.58 -9.61 -14.97
CA GLY A 80 -8.07 -8.32 -14.51
C GLY A 80 -6.76 -7.90 -15.18
N TRP A 81 -6.27 -6.74 -14.81
CA TRP A 81 -5.02 -6.19 -15.35
C TRP A 81 -3.86 -6.28 -14.36
N ASP A 82 -4.08 -6.91 -13.21
CA ASP A 82 -3.09 -7.15 -12.17
C ASP A 82 -2.36 -5.86 -11.70
N ILE A 83 -3.08 -4.74 -11.60
CA ILE A 83 -2.59 -3.57 -10.89
C ILE A 83 -2.80 -3.82 -9.40
N LYS A 84 -1.73 -3.81 -8.62
CA LYS A 84 -1.80 -4.09 -7.18
C LYS A 84 -2.78 -3.19 -6.46
N ASN A 85 -3.68 -3.81 -5.70
CA ASN A 85 -4.53 -3.06 -4.78
C ASN A 85 -3.66 -2.52 -3.63
N LEU A 86 -3.46 -1.20 -3.63
CA LEU A 86 -2.57 -0.51 -2.70
C LEU A 86 -2.93 -0.73 -1.23
N GLU A 87 -4.22 -0.87 -0.92
CA GLU A 87 -4.69 -1.09 0.45
C GLU A 87 -4.26 -2.46 0.97
N TRP A 88 -4.55 -3.53 0.21
CA TRP A 88 -4.13 -4.89 0.56
C TRP A 88 -2.62 -5.06 0.54
N PHE A 89 -1.96 -4.39 -0.39
CA PHE A 89 -0.50 -4.40 -0.47
C PHE A 89 0.14 -3.78 0.76
N GLY A 90 -0.39 -2.64 1.26
CA GLY A 90 0.07 -2.03 2.50
C GLY A 90 -0.12 -2.95 3.71
N ILE A 91 -1.29 -3.60 3.82
CA ILE A 91 -1.57 -4.57 4.90
C ILE A 91 -0.58 -5.74 4.85
N SER A 92 -0.32 -6.30 3.67
CA SER A 92 0.61 -7.43 3.51
C SER A 92 2.04 -7.10 3.91
N LEU A 93 2.51 -5.86 3.66
CA LEU A 93 3.84 -5.41 4.09
C LEU A 93 3.94 -5.29 5.62
N VAL A 94 2.89 -4.78 6.27
CA VAL A 94 2.86 -4.73 7.73
C VAL A 94 2.81 -6.15 8.32
N LEU A 95 2.01 -7.06 7.75
CA LEU A 95 1.98 -8.47 8.18
C LEU A 95 3.33 -9.16 7.99
N LYS A 96 4.04 -8.87 6.90
CA LYS A 96 5.41 -9.36 6.70
C LYS A 96 6.35 -8.87 7.80
N SER A 97 6.26 -7.59 8.17
CA SER A 97 7.07 -7.03 9.26
C SER A 97 6.71 -7.65 10.61
N MET A 98 5.43 -7.94 10.85
CA MET A 98 5.00 -8.70 12.04
C MET A 98 5.59 -10.10 12.09
N TRP A 99 5.54 -10.81 10.97
CA TRP A 99 6.12 -12.15 10.87
C TRP A 99 7.63 -12.14 11.15
N GLN A 100 8.36 -11.18 10.59
CA GLN A 100 9.79 -11.00 10.86
C GLN A 100 10.07 -10.71 12.34
N LEU A 101 9.19 -9.96 13.00
CA LEU A 101 9.31 -9.67 14.43
C LEU A 101 9.04 -10.91 15.30
N LEU A 102 8.07 -11.75 14.92
CA LEU A 102 7.76 -13.01 15.61
C LEU A 102 8.88 -14.03 15.47
N THR A 103 9.45 -14.15 14.27
CA THR A 103 10.53 -15.12 13.99
C THR A 103 11.91 -14.63 14.43
N GLY A 104 12.03 -13.39 14.87
CA GLY A 104 13.32 -12.79 15.22
C GLY A 104 14.24 -12.53 14.00
N ASN A 105 13.77 -12.82 12.80
CA ASN A 105 14.55 -12.80 11.55
C ASN A 105 14.50 -11.43 10.87
N GLY A 106 15.00 -10.40 11.48
CA GLY A 106 15.00 -9.09 10.81
C GLY A 106 15.97 -8.13 11.46
N ILE A 107 16.65 -7.32 10.65
CA ILE A 107 17.58 -6.29 11.16
C ILE A 107 16.87 -5.33 12.13
N TRP A 108 15.58 -5.08 11.90
CA TRP A 108 14.76 -4.20 12.74
C TRP A 108 14.11 -4.87 13.95
N SER A 109 14.11 -6.22 14.00
CA SER A 109 13.46 -6.98 15.07
C SER A 109 14.01 -6.64 16.47
N PRO A 110 15.32 -6.66 16.73
CA PRO A 110 15.86 -6.33 18.03
C PRO A 110 15.61 -4.86 18.41
N PHE A 111 15.65 -3.95 17.44
CA PHE A 111 15.38 -2.53 17.67
C PHE A 111 13.92 -2.29 18.10
N ILE A 112 12.96 -2.91 17.41
CA ILE A 112 11.53 -2.81 17.72
C ILE A 112 11.23 -3.48 19.07
N ALA A 113 11.83 -4.65 19.32
CA ALA A 113 11.68 -5.36 20.58
C ALA A 113 12.18 -4.52 21.77
N HIS A 114 13.33 -3.90 21.65
CA HIS A 114 13.87 -3.02 22.69
C HIS A 114 13.00 -1.76 22.88
N LYS A 115 12.63 -1.09 21.78
CA LYS A 115 11.92 0.21 21.84
C LYS A 115 10.47 0.11 22.29
N TYR A 116 9.72 -0.87 21.77
CA TYR A 116 8.28 -0.94 21.96
C TYR A 116 7.82 -2.10 22.84
N LEU A 117 8.53 -3.22 22.84
CA LEU A 117 8.18 -4.42 23.59
C LEU A 117 8.91 -4.52 24.93
N LYS A 118 9.87 -3.62 25.21
CA LYS A 118 10.72 -3.69 26.43
C LYS A 118 11.35 -5.07 26.61
N ASN A 119 11.85 -5.65 25.53
CA ASN A 119 12.43 -7.00 25.46
C ASN A 119 11.48 -8.14 25.84
N ARG A 120 10.17 -7.91 25.81
CA ARG A 120 9.19 -8.98 25.96
C ARG A 120 8.92 -9.64 24.62
N PRO A 121 8.62 -10.95 24.57
CA PRO A 121 8.20 -11.59 23.35
C PRO A 121 6.90 -10.96 22.83
N LEU A 122 6.77 -10.83 21.51
CA LEU A 122 5.61 -10.19 20.89
C LEU A 122 4.29 -10.92 21.23
N GLU A 123 4.35 -12.24 21.42
CA GLU A 123 3.19 -13.06 21.77
C GLU A 123 2.58 -12.64 23.12
N ASP A 124 3.43 -12.47 24.14
CA ASP A 124 2.98 -12.06 25.48
C ASP A 124 2.46 -10.62 25.47
N TRP A 125 3.08 -9.76 24.65
CA TRP A 125 2.62 -8.40 24.47
C TRP A 125 1.24 -8.32 23.80
N ILE A 126 0.99 -9.17 22.77
CA ILE A 126 -0.33 -9.28 22.13
C ILE A 126 -1.38 -9.81 23.08
N ARG A 127 -1.04 -10.85 23.88
CA ARG A 127 -1.96 -11.43 24.88
C ARG A 127 -2.36 -10.45 25.98
N ALA A 128 -1.43 -9.58 26.36
CA ALA A 128 -1.69 -8.55 27.39
C ALA A 128 -2.72 -7.50 26.95
N ARG A 129 -3.13 -7.45 25.66
CA ARG A 129 -4.10 -6.50 25.06
C ARG A 129 -3.87 -5.01 25.42
N ASN A 130 -2.71 -4.67 25.91
CA ASN A 130 -2.38 -3.32 26.38
C ASN A 130 -1.69 -2.55 25.24
N PHE A 131 -2.49 -2.17 24.22
CA PHE A 131 -2.02 -1.53 23.01
C PHE A 131 -1.75 -0.02 23.14
N THR A 132 -1.90 0.54 24.34
CA THR A 132 -1.68 1.96 24.59
C THR A 132 -0.20 2.23 24.86
N VAL A 133 0.52 2.60 23.81
CA VAL A 133 1.88 3.12 23.93
C VAL A 133 1.89 4.60 23.55
N ILE A 134 2.03 5.46 24.53
CA ILE A 134 2.10 6.91 24.35
C ILE A 134 3.42 7.26 23.66
N GLY A 135 3.39 8.17 22.65
CA GLY A 135 4.59 8.63 21.93
C GLY A 135 5.09 7.68 20.82
N THR A 136 4.20 6.93 20.21
CA THR A 136 4.54 5.94 19.18
C THR A 136 4.76 6.55 17.81
N SER A 137 5.68 5.94 17.03
CA SER A 137 5.88 6.30 15.63
C SER A 137 4.65 5.95 14.77
N TYR A 138 4.54 6.60 13.63
CA TYR A 138 3.46 6.36 12.65
C TYR A 138 3.41 4.88 12.21
N PHE A 139 4.57 4.24 12.07
CA PHE A 139 4.69 2.81 11.78
C PHE A 139 4.03 1.95 12.87
N TRP A 140 4.39 2.21 14.14
CA TRP A 140 3.89 1.43 15.26
C TRP A 140 2.37 1.58 15.46
N ASN A 141 1.85 2.78 15.27
CA ASN A 141 0.40 3.02 15.28
C ASN A 141 -0.33 2.26 14.17
N GLY A 142 0.26 2.19 12.97
CA GLY A 142 -0.25 1.38 11.86
C GLY A 142 -0.26 -0.11 12.20
N PHE A 143 0.80 -0.59 12.83
CA PHE A 143 0.98 -1.95 13.29
C PHE A 143 -0.07 -2.35 14.34
N ILE A 144 -0.26 -1.56 15.40
CA ILE A 144 -1.28 -1.78 16.44
C ILE A 144 -2.68 -1.84 15.83
N ARG A 145 -3.00 -0.95 14.90
CA ARG A 145 -4.32 -0.92 14.25
C ARG A 145 -4.61 -2.18 13.45
N ILE A 146 -3.63 -2.73 12.76
CA ILE A 146 -3.79 -3.98 12.00
C ILE A 146 -3.92 -5.15 12.97
N LEU A 147 -3.12 -5.19 14.03
CA LEU A 147 -3.24 -6.19 15.10
C LEU A 147 -4.63 -6.18 15.73
N SER A 148 -5.12 -5.03 16.15
CA SER A 148 -6.45 -4.92 16.76
C SER A 148 -7.57 -5.36 15.80
N TRP A 149 -7.41 -5.09 14.49
CA TRP A 149 -8.36 -5.54 13.48
C TRP A 149 -8.34 -7.08 13.31
N ILE A 150 -7.15 -7.70 13.31
CA ILE A 150 -6.98 -9.15 13.20
C ILE A 150 -7.54 -9.84 14.45
N THR A 151 -7.20 -9.37 15.65
CA THR A 151 -7.67 -9.95 16.91
C THR A 151 -9.19 -9.83 17.08
N CYS A 152 -9.80 -8.77 16.55
CA CYS A 152 -11.24 -8.59 16.54
C CYS A 152 -11.96 -9.53 15.55
N LYS A 153 -11.27 -9.97 14.48
CA LYS A 153 -11.86 -10.87 13.47
C LYS A 153 -11.68 -12.35 13.80
N LEU A 154 -10.68 -12.70 14.59
CA LEU A 154 -10.32 -14.07 14.93
C LEU A 154 -10.84 -14.52 16.30
N GLY A 155 -11.34 -13.62 17.14
CA GLY A 155 -11.99 -13.86 18.41
C GLY A 155 -13.48 -13.62 18.35
#